data_c429d07c66d43b0092c348db01332d81
#
_entry.id   c429d07c66d43b0092c348db01332d81
#
_cell.length_a   1.000
_cell.length_b   1.000
_cell.length_c   1.000
_cell.angle_alpha   90.00
_cell.angle_beta   90.00
_cell.angle_gamma   90.00
#
_symmetry.space_group_name_H-M   'P 1'
#
loop_
_entity.id
_entity.type
_entity.pdbx_description
1 polymer ?
#
loop_
_entity_poly.entity_id
_entity_poly.type
_entity_poly.pdbx_seq_one_letter_code
_entity_poly.pdbx_strand_id
1 'polypeptide(L)'
;MYKRQALACVVIARTWQMLPWYMAFLLGGLQGVSLEQVEAARVDGANNWQVFWYMVLPSMKTIAFLVLILGTIGNLQHFDLPWTMVQGGPARATTTLSIEVYTTAFKNWNMGKAATIGTIWAVLLALFSFVYLRQVNEAE
;
A
#
# COMPACT_ATOMS: atom_id res chain seq x y z
N MET A 1 -6.58 -19.48 -18.94
CA MET A 1 -6.32 -20.08 -17.64
C MET A 1 -5.14 -19.42 -16.92
N TYR A 2 -4.03 -19.17 -17.60
CA TYR A 2 -2.80 -18.60 -17.00
C TYR A 2 -2.85 -17.13 -16.51
N LYS A 3 -3.80 -16.31 -16.98
CA LYS A 3 -3.89 -14.89 -16.59
C LYS A 3 -4.09 -14.68 -15.07
N ARG A 4 -5.02 -15.42 -14.48
CA ARG A 4 -5.31 -15.33 -13.04
C ARG A 4 -4.14 -15.86 -12.20
N GLN A 5 -3.47 -16.91 -12.67
CA GLN A 5 -2.31 -17.47 -11.99
C GLN A 5 -1.13 -16.49 -11.98
N ALA A 6 -0.83 -15.86 -13.12
CA ALA A 6 0.23 -14.85 -13.20
C ALA A 6 -0.05 -13.67 -12.28
N LEU A 7 -1.30 -13.17 -12.25
CA LEU A 7 -1.70 -12.10 -11.33
C LEU A 7 -1.54 -12.55 -9.87
N ALA A 8 -2.00 -13.76 -9.52
CA ALA A 8 -1.87 -14.30 -8.18
C ALA A 8 -0.40 -14.43 -7.74
N CYS A 9 0.48 -14.91 -8.61
CA CYS A 9 1.91 -14.99 -8.33
C CYS A 9 2.54 -13.61 -8.05
N VAL A 10 2.20 -12.61 -8.87
CA VAL A 10 2.68 -11.24 -8.67
C VAL A 10 2.18 -10.67 -7.33
N VAL A 11 0.90 -10.89 -7.00
CA VAL A 11 0.31 -10.42 -5.74
C VAL A 11 0.98 -11.09 -4.53
N ILE A 12 1.17 -12.42 -4.57
CA ILE A 12 1.84 -13.16 -3.49
C ILE A 12 3.27 -12.68 -3.30
N ALA A 13 4.03 -12.56 -4.40
CA ALA A 13 5.41 -12.09 -4.34
C ALA A 13 5.49 -10.65 -3.81
N ARG A 14 4.57 -9.77 -4.21
CA ARG A 14 4.50 -8.40 -3.70
C ARG A 14 4.15 -8.34 -2.22
N THR A 15 3.19 -9.15 -1.79
CA THR A 15 2.84 -9.25 -0.37
C THR A 15 4.03 -9.70 0.46
N TRP A 16 4.74 -10.72 0.02
CA TRP A 16 5.95 -11.20 0.68
C TRP A 16 7.04 -10.11 0.77
N GLN A 17 7.26 -9.38 -0.32
CA GLN A 17 8.25 -8.30 -0.37
C GLN A 17 7.92 -7.15 0.59
N MET A 18 6.63 -6.80 0.72
CA MET A 18 6.19 -5.67 1.54
C MET A 18 5.95 -6.02 3.00
N LEU A 19 5.77 -7.28 3.34
CA LEU A 19 5.44 -7.74 4.68
C LEU A 19 6.43 -7.25 5.75
N PRO A 20 7.77 -7.33 5.58
CA PRO A 20 8.71 -6.82 6.57
C PRO A 20 8.59 -5.31 6.81
N TRP A 21 8.32 -4.56 5.74
CA TRP A 21 8.13 -3.11 5.83
C TRP A 21 6.88 -2.77 6.66
N TYR A 22 5.74 -3.39 6.37
CA TYR A 22 4.53 -3.20 7.16
C TYR A 22 4.70 -3.63 8.61
N MET A 23 5.38 -4.75 8.84
CA MET A 23 5.66 -5.24 10.21
C MET A 23 6.50 -4.24 11.01
N ALA A 24 7.56 -3.68 10.41
CA ALA A 24 8.43 -2.72 11.10
C ALA A 24 7.65 -1.47 11.53
N PHE A 25 6.83 -0.89 10.66
CA PHE A 25 6.03 0.29 10.98
C PHE A 25 4.94 0.01 12.02
N LEU A 26 4.24 -1.11 11.89
CA LEU A 26 3.20 -1.48 12.85
C LEU A 26 3.78 -1.85 14.22
N LEU A 27 4.95 -2.50 14.27
CA LEU A 27 5.66 -2.76 15.52
C LEU A 27 6.11 -1.45 16.20
N GLY A 28 6.62 -0.48 15.41
CA GLY A 28 6.91 0.86 15.92
C GLY A 28 5.68 1.54 16.51
N GLY A 29 4.53 1.39 15.85
CA GLY A 29 3.25 1.89 16.36
C GLY A 29 2.81 1.25 17.68
N LEU A 30 3.03 -0.05 17.81
CA LEU A 30 2.72 -0.80 19.05
C LEU A 30 3.56 -0.34 20.24
N GLN A 31 4.79 0.11 20.03
CA GLN A 31 5.65 0.63 21.10
C GLN A 31 5.13 1.96 21.68
N GLY A 32 4.29 2.69 20.94
CA GLY A 32 3.63 3.90 21.40
C GLY A 32 2.39 3.66 22.28
N VAL A 33 1.94 2.42 22.43
CA VAL A 33 0.78 2.08 23.27
C VAL A 33 1.20 2.07 24.74
N SER A 34 0.47 2.81 25.58
CA SER A 34 0.74 2.85 27.02
C SER A 34 0.43 1.51 27.68
N LEU A 35 1.47 0.86 28.23
CA LEU A 35 1.33 -0.38 28.98
C LEU A 35 0.45 -0.19 30.25
N GLU A 36 0.57 0.95 30.91
CA GLU A 36 -0.23 1.28 32.10
C GLU A 36 -1.74 1.25 31.80
N GLN A 37 -2.14 1.80 30.65
CA GLN A 37 -3.55 1.78 30.22
C GLN A 37 -4.02 0.35 29.93
N VAL A 38 -3.17 -0.47 29.31
CA VAL A 38 -3.47 -1.87 29.01
C VAL A 38 -3.60 -2.69 30.29
N GLU A 39 -2.73 -2.46 31.27
CA GLU A 39 -2.77 -3.13 32.58
C GLU A 39 -4.01 -2.73 33.39
N ALA A 40 -4.34 -1.43 33.42
CA ALA A 40 -5.55 -0.95 34.07
C ALA A 40 -6.81 -1.59 33.49
N ALA A 41 -6.93 -1.66 32.17
CA ALA A 41 -8.06 -2.31 31.52
C ALA A 41 -8.17 -3.81 31.87
N ARG A 42 -7.04 -4.50 32.03
CA ARG A 42 -7.04 -5.91 32.47
C ARG A 42 -7.49 -6.08 33.90
N VAL A 43 -7.14 -5.15 34.78
CA VAL A 43 -7.63 -5.13 36.16
C VAL A 43 -9.15 -4.91 36.18
N ASP A 44 -9.68 -4.08 35.28
CA ASP A 44 -11.12 -3.86 35.08
C ASP A 44 -11.85 -5.05 34.43
N GLY A 45 -11.14 -6.15 34.15
CA GLY A 45 -11.72 -7.38 33.60
C GLY A 45 -11.80 -7.46 32.07
N ALA A 46 -11.13 -6.55 31.34
CA ALA A 46 -11.11 -6.61 29.89
C ALA A 46 -10.31 -7.83 29.39
N ASN A 47 -10.89 -8.58 28.46
CA ASN A 47 -10.18 -9.67 27.80
C ASN A 47 -9.22 -9.14 26.70
N ASN A 48 -8.30 -9.98 26.22
CA ASN A 48 -7.29 -9.58 25.22
C ASN A 48 -7.90 -9.02 23.91
N TRP A 49 -9.08 -9.51 23.50
CA TRP A 49 -9.77 -9.04 22.32
C TRP A 49 -10.35 -7.63 22.54
N GLN A 50 -10.90 -7.35 23.70
CA GLN A 50 -11.39 -6.03 24.08
C GLN A 50 -10.23 -5.03 24.18
N VAL A 51 -9.12 -5.41 24.84
CA VAL A 51 -7.91 -4.59 24.90
C VAL A 51 -7.40 -4.24 23.49
N PHE A 52 -7.34 -5.21 22.58
CA PHE A 52 -6.90 -4.97 21.22
C PHE A 52 -7.79 -3.95 20.48
N TRP A 53 -9.10 -4.16 20.49
CA TRP A 53 -10.03 -3.34 19.71
C TRP A 53 -10.30 -1.96 20.31
N TYR A 54 -10.32 -1.83 21.64
CA TYR A 54 -10.70 -0.59 22.31
C TYR A 54 -9.51 0.25 22.79
N MET A 55 -8.31 -0.32 22.87
CA MET A 55 -7.12 0.40 23.34
C MET A 55 -5.99 0.39 22.33
N VAL A 56 -5.53 -0.80 21.89
CA VAL A 56 -4.37 -0.91 21.02
C VAL A 56 -4.66 -0.32 19.64
N LEU A 57 -5.72 -0.77 19.00
CA LEU A 57 -6.05 -0.35 17.63
C LEU A 57 -6.35 1.16 17.53
N PRO A 58 -7.14 1.78 18.43
CA PRO A 58 -7.33 3.24 18.42
C PRO A 58 -6.04 4.03 18.66
N SER A 59 -5.18 3.57 19.55
CA SER A 59 -3.89 4.22 19.82
C SER A 59 -2.94 4.19 18.62
N MET A 60 -3.06 3.16 17.77
CA MET A 60 -2.25 2.96 16.58
C MET A 60 -2.88 3.55 15.30
N LYS A 61 -4.09 4.12 15.38
CA LYS A 61 -4.84 4.52 14.18
C LYS A 61 -4.02 5.42 13.24
N THR A 62 -3.32 6.42 13.77
CA THR A 62 -2.53 7.36 12.97
C THR A 62 -1.42 6.64 12.21
N ILE A 63 -0.68 5.74 12.86
CA ILE A 63 0.38 4.95 12.22
C ILE A 63 -0.20 3.96 11.23
N ALA A 64 -1.30 3.28 11.57
CA ALA A 64 -1.99 2.37 10.66
C ALA A 64 -2.46 3.11 9.38
N PHE A 65 -3.02 4.31 9.53
CA PHE A 65 -3.40 5.16 8.40
C PHE A 65 -2.20 5.56 7.54
N LEU A 66 -1.10 6.02 8.14
CA LEU A 66 0.13 6.36 7.41
C LEU A 66 0.67 5.18 6.61
N VAL A 67 0.71 4.00 7.22
CA VAL A 67 1.16 2.76 6.57
C VAL A 67 0.25 2.39 5.40
N LEU A 68 -1.06 2.51 5.55
CA LEU A 68 -2.01 2.25 4.46
C LEU A 68 -1.83 3.23 3.30
N ILE A 69 -1.64 4.53 3.58
CA ILE A 69 -1.41 5.55 2.55
C ILE A 69 -0.14 5.26 1.77
N LEU A 70 0.99 5.20 2.47
CA LEU A 70 2.30 5.02 1.87
C LEU A 70 2.36 3.69 1.10
N GLY A 71 1.77 2.64 1.67
CA GLY A 71 1.66 1.34 1.01
C GLY A 71 0.79 1.39 -0.25
N THR A 72 -0.33 2.10 -0.23
CA THR A 72 -1.22 2.23 -1.39
C THR A 72 -0.52 3.00 -2.51
N ILE A 73 0.09 4.17 -2.21
CA ILE A 73 0.82 4.97 -3.20
C ILE A 73 1.98 4.16 -3.77
N GLY A 74 2.77 3.50 -2.93
CA GLY A 74 3.90 2.66 -3.37
C GLY A 74 3.47 1.48 -4.24
N ASN A 75 2.31 0.87 -3.95
CA ASN A 75 1.78 -0.22 -4.78
C ASN A 75 1.23 0.27 -6.12
N LEU A 76 0.59 1.44 -6.16
CA LEU A 76 0.09 2.02 -7.40
C LEU A 76 1.21 2.39 -8.38
N GLN A 77 2.37 2.80 -7.87
CA GLN A 77 3.54 3.16 -8.70
C GLN A 77 4.46 1.98 -9.03
N HIS A 78 4.17 0.81 -8.49
CA HIS A 78 5.11 -0.29 -8.56
C HIS A 78 5.30 -0.82 -9.99
N PHE A 79 6.57 -0.85 -10.43
CA PHE A 79 6.99 -1.27 -11.76
C PHE A 79 7.82 -2.57 -11.70
N ASP A 80 8.80 -2.61 -10.82
CA ASP A 80 9.91 -3.59 -10.87
C ASP A 80 9.45 -5.05 -10.83
N LEU A 81 8.66 -5.42 -9.83
CA LEU A 81 8.29 -6.81 -9.60
C LEU A 81 7.36 -7.36 -10.69
N PRO A 82 6.27 -6.68 -11.12
CA PRO A 82 5.45 -7.16 -12.21
C PRO A 82 6.21 -7.20 -13.54
N TRP A 83 7.18 -6.29 -13.74
CA TRP A 83 8.02 -6.28 -14.92
C TRP A 83 9.01 -7.43 -14.96
N THR A 84 9.74 -7.67 -13.87
CA THR A 84 10.75 -8.73 -13.80
C THR A 84 10.14 -10.13 -13.82
N MET A 85 8.96 -10.32 -13.21
CA MET A 85 8.31 -11.62 -13.17
C MET A 85 7.63 -12.01 -14.49
N VAL A 86 6.87 -11.10 -15.08
CA VAL A 86 5.94 -11.44 -16.17
C VAL A 86 5.85 -10.39 -17.29
N GLN A 87 6.60 -9.29 -17.21
CA GLN A 87 6.65 -8.20 -18.20
C GLN A 87 5.26 -7.68 -18.63
N GLY A 88 4.31 -7.64 -17.68
CA GLY A 88 2.93 -7.27 -17.96
C GLY A 88 2.04 -8.38 -18.54
N GLY A 89 2.61 -9.58 -18.79
CA GLY A 89 1.91 -10.73 -19.39
C GLY A 89 1.18 -11.63 -18.39
N PRO A 90 0.54 -12.71 -18.85
CA PRO A 90 0.17 -12.97 -20.24
C PRO A 90 -0.98 -12.07 -20.72
N ALA A 91 -0.96 -11.71 -21.98
CA ALA A 91 -2.00 -10.89 -22.64
C ALA A 91 -2.38 -9.62 -21.83
N ARG A 92 -1.38 -8.90 -21.33
CA ARG A 92 -1.49 -7.65 -20.55
C ARG A 92 -2.24 -7.79 -19.20
N ALA A 93 -2.39 -9.00 -18.67
CA ALA A 93 -3.16 -9.23 -17.44
C ALA A 93 -2.53 -8.63 -16.19
N THR A 94 -1.21 -8.39 -16.20
CA THR A 94 -0.45 -7.79 -15.09
C THR A 94 0.15 -6.44 -15.45
N THR A 95 -0.33 -5.80 -16.53
CA THR A 95 0.14 -4.48 -16.96
C THR A 95 -0.39 -3.42 -16.00
N THR A 96 0.51 -2.78 -15.28
CA THR A 96 0.25 -1.56 -14.50
C THR A 96 0.41 -0.32 -15.38
N LEU A 97 -0.06 0.85 -14.91
CA LEU A 97 0.17 2.10 -15.63
C LEU A 97 1.66 2.43 -15.78
N SER A 98 2.48 2.09 -14.79
CA SER A 98 3.93 2.23 -14.87
C SER A 98 4.54 1.38 -16.00
N ILE A 99 4.07 0.14 -16.17
CA ILE A 99 4.48 -0.73 -17.28
C ILE A 99 3.99 -0.17 -18.63
N GLU A 100 2.80 0.39 -18.69
CA GLU A 100 2.26 0.99 -19.90
C GLU A 100 3.07 2.21 -20.35
N VAL A 101 3.43 3.09 -19.41
CA VAL A 101 4.34 4.23 -19.69
C VAL A 101 5.66 3.74 -20.25
N TYR A 102 6.28 2.76 -19.58
CA TYR A 102 7.55 2.20 -20.01
C TYR A 102 7.47 1.56 -21.42
N THR A 103 6.48 0.73 -21.65
CA THR A 103 6.32 0.05 -22.95
C THR A 103 6.01 1.02 -24.07
N THR A 104 5.22 2.06 -23.81
CA THR A 104 4.90 3.11 -24.79
C THR A 104 6.11 3.96 -25.11
N ALA A 105 6.92 4.33 -24.09
CA ALA A 105 8.12 5.12 -24.28
C ALA A 105 9.24 4.36 -25.00
N PHE A 106 9.61 3.18 -24.47
CA PHE A 106 10.85 2.49 -24.83
C PHE A 106 10.66 1.32 -25.80
N LYS A 107 9.50 0.66 -25.84
CA LYS A 107 9.23 -0.38 -26.83
C LYS A 107 8.56 0.18 -28.08
N ASN A 108 7.64 1.12 -27.93
CA ASN A 108 6.89 1.70 -29.04
C ASN A 108 7.50 3.03 -29.54
N TRP A 109 8.55 3.53 -28.87
CA TRP A 109 9.24 4.79 -29.22
C TRP A 109 8.31 6.02 -29.31
N ASN A 110 7.18 5.99 -28.59
CA ASN A 110 6.21 7.08 -28.59
C ASN A 110 6.28 7.88 -27.28
N MET A 111 7.30 8.73 -27.18
CA MET A 111 7.58 9.54 -25.99
C MET A 111 6.44 10.50 -25.65
N GLY A 112 5.78 11.09 -26.66
CA GLY A 112 4.65 12.02 -26.44
C GLY A 112 3.47 11.34 -25.76
N LYS A 113 3.07 10.15 -26.25
CA LYS A 113 2.00 9.37 -25.65
C LYS A 113 2.36 8.87 -24.25
N ALA A 114 3.61 8.42 -24.06
CA ALA A 114 4.11 7.98 -22.75
C ALA A 114 4.06 9.12 -21.72
N ALA A 115 4.53 10.31 -22.11
CA ALA A 115 4.47 11.52 -21.28
C ALA A 115 3.03 11.87 -20.89
N THR A 116 2.10 11.82 -21.84
CA THR A 116 0.68 12.06 -21.57
C THR A 116 0.11 11.08 -20.52
N ILE A 117 0.35 9.78 -20.69
CA ILE A 117 -0.09 8.76 -19.73
C ILE A 117 0.54 9.01 -18.36
N GLY A 118 1.85 9.30 -18.32
CA GLY A 118 2.58 9.59 -17.09
C GLY A 118 2.06 10.83 -16.36
N THR A 119 1.75 11.91 -17.11
CA THR A 119 1.19 13.14 -16.52
C THR A 119 -0.21 12.91 -15.95
N ILE A 120 -1.10 12.23 -16.68
CA ILE A 120 -2.43 11.87 -16.18
C ILE A 120 -2.30 11.03 -14.90
N TRP A 121 -1.38 10.06 -14.90
CA TRP A 121 -1.13 9.22 -13.73
C TRP A 121 -0.61 10.02 -12.53
N ALA A 122 0.33 10.93 -12.74
CA ALA A 122 0.86 11.81 -11.70
C ALA A 122 -0.24 12.69 -11.09
N VAL A 123 -1.12 13.26 -11.93
CA VAL A 123 -2.26 14.07 -11.46
C VAL A 123 -3.23 13.22 -10.61
N LEU A 124 -3.55 12.01 -11.05
CA LEU A 124 -4.42 11.10 -10.30
C LEU A 124 -3.82 10.74 -8.93
N LEU A 125 -2.51 10.45 -8.89
CA LEU A 125 -1.81 10.16 -7.63
C LEU A 125 -1.76 11.39 -6.71
N ALA A 126 -1.54 12.58 -7.26
CA ALA A 126 -1.55 13.82 -6.50
C ALA A 126 -2.94 14.11 -5.90
N LEU A 127 -4.00 13.94 -6.68
CA LEU A 127 -5.38 14.07 -6.21
C LEU A 127 -5.70 13.05 -5.10
N PHE A 128 -5.32 11.80 -5.32
CA PHE A 128 -5.50 10.75 -4.32
C PHE A 128 -4.78 11.08 -3.02
N SER A 129 -3.50 11.50 -3.10
CA SER A 129 -2.71 11.90 -1.95
C SER A 129 -3.32 13.09 -1.22
N PHE A 130 -3.79 14.10 -1.96
CA PHE A 130 -4.40 15.29 -1.39
C PHE A 130 -5.70 14.98 -0.63
N VAL A 131 -6.60 14.20 -1.24
CA VAL A 131 -7.87 13.79 -0.60
C VAL A 131 -7.58 12.99 0.66
N TYR A 132 -6.59 12.12 0.61
CA TYR A 132 -6.25 11.25 1.73
C TYR A 132 -5.62 12.03 2.89
N LEU A 133 -4.69 12.96 2.62
CA LEU A 133 -4.08 13.83 3.63
C LEU A 133 -5.13 14.69 4.34
N ARG A 134 -6.15 15.13 3.61
CA ARG A 134 -7.24 15.89 4.19
C ARG A 134 -8.05 15.08 5.21
N GLN A 135 -8.30 13.81 4.93
CA GLN A 135 -9.00 12.91 5.85
C GLN A 135 -8.18 12.59 7.11
N VAL A 136 -6.86 12.57 7.04
CA VAL A 136 -5.99 12.36 8.22
C VAL A 136 -6.04 13.57 9.14
N ASN A 137 -5.97 14.78 8.58
CA ASN A 137 -6.02 16.01 9.38
C ASN A 137 -7.40 16.25 10.05
N GLU A 138 -8.48 15.73 9.51
CA GLU A 138 -9.82 15.79 10.11
C GLU A 138 -10.04 14.72 11.21
N ALA A 139 -9.13 13.76 11.32
CA ALA A 139 -9.22 12.64 12.27
C ALA A 139 -8.35 12.84 13.54
N GLU A 140 -7.54 13.91 13.59
CA GLU A 140 -6.80 14.39 14.76
C GLU A 140 -7.62 15.41 15.55
#